data_6b1482cef4d253d5c5edd59698190f67
#
_entry.id   6b1482cef4d253d5c5edd59698190f67
#
_cell.length_a   1.000
_cell.length_b   1.000
_cell.length_c   1.000
_cell.angle_alpha   90.00
_cell.angle_beta   90.00
_cell.angle_gamma   90.00
#
_symmetry.space_group_name_H-M   'P 1'
#
loop_
_entity.id
_entity.type
_entity.pdbx_description
1 polymer ?
#
loop_
_entity_poly.entity_id
_entity_poly.type
_entity_poly.pdbx_seq_one_letter_code
_entity_poly.pdbx_strand_id
1 'polypeptide(L)'
;MCLVFPVWAGHYSFDPTLLVGNNINANTKTDLSLFEQGGQLPGTYLVDIFLGDEKVDSTNATFHAVKSPTGEYSLQSCLTKEQLSRYGVDVDNYPELLPPAKNTEQGEQADQCVNLAAIPQASEEFEFYTMRLVLNIPQVALRPKDEIPIERWDDGITAFLLNYMANSSETTYRQNGEQQHSHYIQLYPGFNIGAWRIRNATSWSQSGDTGGKWQSSYIYATRGLYRLKSRVTLGESYTPGDFFDSVPFTGVMLGDDANMLPSNQRDFMPVVRGIARSQARVEVRQNGYLIYSTVVSPGPFELTDMLPSHSEGDLHVTVLESNGATQQFTVPYTVPAIALRKGRLRYNLMAGRYRPANVDVETTPIAQATVAYGLPWNLTVF
;
A
#
# COMPACT_ATOMS: atom_id res chain seq x y z
N MET A 1 24.82 -37.60 -27.55
CA MET A 1 24.34 -37.10 -28.85
C MET A 1 22.82 -37.20 -28.82
N CYS A 2 22.11 -36.17 -28.31
CA CYS A 2 20.66 -36.12 -28.25
C CYS A 2 20.15 -35.50 -29.56
N LEU A 3 19.41 -36.28 -30.32
CA LEU A 3 18.71 -35.81 -31.52
C LEU A 3 17.50 -34.96 -31.06
N VAL A 4 17.59 -33.66 -31.25
CA VAL A 4 16.44 -32.75 -31.13
C VAL A 4 15.65 -32.85 -32.41
N PHE A 5 14.49 -33.45 -32.35
CA PHE A 5 13.54 -33.41 -33.45
C PHE A 5 12.86 -32.04 -33.47
N PRO A 6 12.81 -31.37 -34.65
CA PRO A 6 12.03 -30.13 -34.74
C PRO A 6 10.55 -30.49 -34.59
N VAL A 7 9.88 -29.85 -33.61
CA VAL A 7 8.42 -29.87 -33.51
C VAL A 7 7.90 -29.00 -34.66
N TRP A 8 7.32 -29.63 -35.64
CA TRP A 8 6.63 -28.95 -36.73
C TRP A 8 5.35 -28.36 -36.13
N ALA A 9 5.20 -27.05 -36.20
CA ALA A 9 3.92 -26.39 -35.97
C ALA A 9 2.92 -26.93 -37.00
N GLY A 10 1.92 -27.67 -36.55
CA GLY A 10 0.94 -28.28 -37.43
C GLY A 10 0.07 -27.20 -38.08
N HIS A 11 0.13 -27.06 -39.38
CA HIS A 11 -0.90 -26.34 -40.15
C HIS A 11 -2.21 -27.12 -40.02
N TYR A 12 -3.20 -26.53 -39.37
CA TYR A 12 -4.55 -27.09 -39.35
C TYR A 12 -5.24 -26.70 -40.67
N SER A 13 -5.76 -27.67 -41.39
CA SER A 13 -6.60 -27.44 -42.57
C SER A 13 -8.05 -27.77 -42.22
N PHE A 14 -8.92 -26.79 -42.29
CA PHE A 14 -10.34 -26.95 -42.01
C PHE A 14 -11.09 -27.09 -43.34
N ASP A 15 -11.93 -28.14 -43.47
CA ASP A 15 -12.83 -28.30 -44.58
C ASP A 15 -14.03 -27.34 -44.44
N PRO A 16 -14.19 -26.35 -45.35
CA PRO A 16 -15.28 -25.38 -45.29
C PRO A 16 -16.67 -26.01 -45.36
N THR A 17 -16.78 -27.25 -45.91
CA THR A 17 -18.05 -27.94 -46.04
C THR A 17 -18.61 -28.48 -44.74
N LEU A 18 -17.77 -28.53 -43.67
CA LEU A 18 -18.18 -28.97 -42.33
C LEU A 18 -18.79 -27.85 -41.49
N LEU A 19 -18.81 -26.62 -41.97
CA LEU A 19 -19.50 -25.51 -41.32
C LEU A 19 -21.01 -25.62 -41.52
N VAL A 20 -21.68 -26.33 -40.62
CA VAL A 20 -23.14 -26.51 -40.61
C VAL A 20 -23.80 -25.32 -39.94
N GLY A 21 -24.19 -24.31 -40.69
CA GLY A 21 -25.04 -23.22 -40.26
C GLY A 21 -26.19 -22.98 -41.24
N ASN A 22 -27.41 -22.98 -40.75
CA ASN A 22 -28.67 -22.98 -41.52
C ASN A 22 -28.94 -21.72 -42.38
N ASN A 23 -27.97 -20.87 -42.70
CA ASN A 23 -28.15 -19.65 -43.52
C ASN A 23 -26.87 -19.16 -44.20
N ILE A 24 -26.01 -20.05 -44.66
CA ILE A 24 -24.86 -19.63 -45.48
C ILE A 24 -25.25 -19.70 -46.95
N ASN A 25 -25.52 -18.53 -47.57
CA ASN A 25 -25.58 -18.42 -49.00
C ASN A 25 -24.26 -18.94 -49.61
N ALA A 26 -24.31 -19.89 -50.50
CA ALA A 26 -23.20 -20.65 -51.09
C ALA A 26 -22.11 -19.80 -51.78
N ASN A 27 -22.17 -18.46 -51.71
CA ASN A 27 -21.24 -17.54 -52.34
C ASN A 27 -20.35 -16.76 -51.33
N THR A 28 -20.51 -16.92 -50.03
CA THR A 28 -19.60 -16.30 -49.05
C THR A 28 -18.48 -17.30 -48.72
N LYS A 29 -17.30 -17.10 -49.32
CA LYS A 29 -16.10 -17.80 -48.89
C LYS A 29 -15.82 -17.31 -47.46
N THR A 30 -16.16 -18.12 -46.46
CA THR A 30 -15.76 -17.88 -45.09
C THR A 30 -14.25 -18.01 -45.06
N ASP A 31 -13.57 -16.93 -44.71
CA ASP A 31 -12.11 -16.93 -44.58
C ASP A 31 -11.74 -17.68 -43.29
N LEU A 32 -11.22 -18.90 -43.44
CA LEU A 32 -10.77 -19.75 -42.35
C LEU A 32 -9.27 -19.58 -42.06
N SER A 33 -8.60 -18.68 -42.77
CA SER A 33 -7.15 -18.48 -42.66
C SER A 33 -6.70 -18.16 -41.25
N LEU A 34 -7.55 -17.46 -40.46
CA LEU A 34 -7.29 -17.15 -39.07
C LEU A 34 -7.18 -18.43 -38.21
N PHE A 35 -8.11 -19.38 -38.39
CA PHE A 35 -8.12 -20.65 -37.65
C PHE A 35 -7.03 -21.62 -38.12
N GLU A 36 -6.72 -21.61 -39.40
CA GLU A 36 -5.65 -22.44 -39.98
C GLU A 36 -4.27 -22.03 -39.45
N GLN A 37 -4.13 -20.76 -39.04
CA GLN A 37 -2.93 -20.18 -38.41
C GLN A 37 -2.99 -20.22 -36.90
N GLY A 38 -3.95 -20.95 -36.30
CA GLY A 38 -4.09 -21.06 -34.82
C GLY A 38 -4.68 -19.85 -34.14
N GLY A 39 -5.16 -18.87 -34.93
CA GLY A 39 -5.77 -17.65 -34.41
C GLY A 39 -7.18 -17.88 -33.86
N GLN A 40 -7.61 -16.97 -33.00
CA GLN A 40 -8.95 -16.98 -32.39
C GLN A 40 -9.71 -15.74 -32.83
N LEU A 41 -11.04 -15.79 -32.75
CA LEU A 41 -11.87 -14.67 -33.19
C LEU A 41 -11.69 -13.47 -32.26
N PRO A 42 -11.49 -12.27 -32.81
CA PRO A 42 -11.59 -11.05 -32.02
C PRO A 42 -13.04 -10.87 -31.55
N GLY A 43 -13.21 -10.25 -30.37
CA GLY A 43 -14.54 -10.06 -29.79
C GLY A 43 -14.48 -9.68 -28.32
N THR A 44 -15.65 -9.59 -27.70
CA THR A 44 -15.76 -9.31 -26.27
C THR A 44 -16.04 -10.62 -25.51
N TYR A 45 -15.18 -10.93 -24.58
CA TYR A 45 -15.25 -12.14 -23.76
C TYR A 45 -15.33 -11.79 -22.28
N LEU A 46 -16.11 -12.55 -21.53
CA LEU A 46 -16.08 -12.51 -20.07
C LEU A 46 -14.83 -13.25 -19.60
N VAL A 47 -13.90 -12.52 -19.02
CA VAL A 47 -12.60 -13.05 -18.61
C VAL A 47 -12.31 -12.78 -17.14
N ASP A 48 -11.61 -13.72 -16.55
CA ASP A 48 -10.97 -13.54 -15.25
C ASP A 48 -9.60 -12.89 -15.44
N ILE A 49 -9.40 -11.71 -14.85
CA ILE A 49 -8.17 -10.95 -14.98
C ILE A 49 -7.30 -11.23 -13.76
N PHE A 50 -6.06 -11.60 -14.04
CA PHE A 50 -5.03 -11.88 -13.04
C PHE A 50 -3.89 -10.90 -13.17
N LEU A 51 -3.39 -10.42 -12.03
CA LEU A 51 -2.13 -9.71 -11.93
C LEU A 51 -1.08 -10.68 -11.34
N GLY A 52 -0.26 -11.25 -12.21
CA GLY A 52 0.53 -12.43 -11.86
C GLY A 52 -0.39 -13.61 -11.46
N ASP A 53 -0.28 -14.06 -10.21
CA ASP A 53 -1.09 -15.15 -9.67
C ASP A 53 -2.37 -14.70 -8.95
N GLU A 54 -2.55 -13.39 -8.71
CA GLU A 54 -3.67 -12.85 -7.95
C GLU A 54 -4.82 -12.46 -8.88
N LYS A 55 -6.01 -13.05 -8.70
CA LYS A 55 -7.22 -12.63 -9.41
C LYS A 55 -7.66 -11.26 -8.93
N VAL A 56 -7.68 -10.28 -9.85
CA VAL A 56 -8.01 -8.88 -9.53
C VAL A 56 -9.40 -8.46 -10.02
N ASP A 57 -9.93 -9.09 -11.06
CA ASP A 57 -11.25 -8.73 -11.63
C ASP A 57 -11.87 -9.90 -12.39
N SER A 58 -13.16 -9.75 -12.72
CA SER A 58 -13.90 -10.63 -13.63
C SER A 58 -14.84 -9.73 -14.43
N THR A 59 -14.49 -9.48 -15.70
CA THR A 59 -15.18 -8.47 -16.51
C THR A 59 -15.21 -8.84 -17.98
N ASN A 60 -16.10 -8.18 -18.73
CA ASN A 60 -16.10 -8.26 -20.18
C ASN A 60 -14.94 -7.43 -20.74
N ALA A 61 -13.98 -8.08 -21.37
CA ALA A 61 -12.86 -7.44 -22.07
C ALA A 61 -12.98 -7.65 -23.58
N THR A 62 -12.68 -6.61 -24.34
CA THR A 62 -12.65 -6.66 -25.79
C THR A 62 -11.24 -7.04 -26.26
N PHE A 63 -11.15 -7.93 -27.21
CA PHE A 63 -9.90 -8.42 -27.78
C PHE A 63 -9.82 -8.11 -29.25
N HIS A 64 -8.65 -7.67 -29.69
CA HIS A 64 -8.32 -7.42 -31.09
C HIS A 64 -7.29 -8.43 -31.58
N ALA A 65 -7.41 -8.86 -32.84
CA ALA A 65 -6.40 -9.72 -33.46
C ALA A 65 -5.18 -8.88 -33.84
N VAL A 66 -4.01 -9.22 -33.33
CA VAL A 66 -2.73 -8.60 -33.67
C VAL A 66 -1.85 -9.64 -34.33
N LYS A 67 -1.21 -9.25 -35.42
CA LYS A 67 -0.28 -10.12 -36.14
C LYS A 67 1.15 -9.92 -35.62
N SER A 68 1.74 -11.01 -35.13
CA SER A 68 3.14 -11.02 -34.69
C SER A 68 4.09 -10.82 -35.92
N PRO A 69 5.30 -10.31 -35.72
CA PRO A 69 6.34 -10.28 -36.75
C PRO A 69 6.65 -11.66 -37.34
N THR A 70 6.39 -12.73 -36.62
CA THR A 70 6.53 -14.12 -37.06
C THR A 70 5.39 -14.59 -37.95
N GLY A 71 4.30 -13.80 -38.10
CA GLY A 71 3.15 -14.10 -38.93
C GLY A 71 1.98 -14.76 -38.20
N GLU A 72 2.15 -15.10 -36.91
CA GLU A 72 1.10 -15.70 -36.08
C GLU A 72 0.11 -14.64 -35.59
N TYR A 73 -1.18 -15.01 -35.47
CA TYR A 73 -2.19 -14.14 -34.89
C TYR A 73 -2.35 -14.42 -33.40
N SER A 74 -2.34 -13.37 -32.59
CA SER A 74 -2.68 -13.42 -31.17
C SER A 74 -3.79 -12.42 -30.84
N LEU A 75 -4.55 -12.70 -29.79
CA LEU A 75 -5.54 -11.75 -29.26
C LEU A 75 -4.88 -10.84 -28.23
N GLN A 76 -5.01 -9.54 -28.43
CA GLN A 76 -4.58 -8.52 -27.49
C GLN A 76 -5.78 -7.87 -26.84
N SER A 77 -5.73 -7.69 -25.51
CA SER A 77 -6.81 -7.10 -24.74
C SER A 77 -6.86 -5.57 -24.89
N CYS A 78 -8.07 -5.04 -24.91
CA CYS A 78 -8.32 -3.59 -24.82
C CYS A 78 -8.68 -3.23 -23.39
N LEU A 79 -7.67 -2.92 -22.56
CA LEU A 79 -7.85 -2.43 -21.20
C LEU A 79 -7.77 -0.92 -21.17
N THR A 80 -8.50 -0.28 -20.24
CA THR A 80 -8.45 1.16 -20.05
C THR A 80 -7.43 1.55 -18.97
N LYS A 81 -7.01 2.83 -18.96
CA LYS A 81 -6.11 3.38 -17.93
C LYS A 81 -6.74 3.24 -16.53
N GLU A 82 -8.06 3.44 -16.43
CA GLU A 82 -8.81 3.32 -15.19
C GLU A 82 -8.84 1.88 -14.66
N GLN A 83 -8.95 0.89 -15.57
CA GLN A 83 -8.88 -0.52 -15.19
C GLN A 83 -7.51 -0.87 -14.64
N LEU A 84 -6.42 -0.51 -15.35
CA LEU A 84 -5.05 -0.75 -14.85
C LEU A 84 -4.80 -0.07 -13.50
N SER A 85 -5.27 1.17 -13.33
CA SER A 85 -5.16 1.88 -12.05
C SER A 85 -5.90 1.16 -10.92
N ARG A 86 -7.09 0.59 -11.20
CA ARG A 86 -7.84 -0.23 -10.21
C ARG A 86 -7.13 -1.53 -9.86
N TYR A 87 -6.40 -2.10 -10.80
CA TYR A 87 -5.61 -3.33 -10.58
C TYR A 87 -4.29 -3.06 -9.85
N GLY A 88 -4.01 -1.79 -9.50
CA GLY A 88 -2.84 -1.42 -8.72
C GLY A 88 -1.62 -0.99 -9.54
N VAL A 89 -1.78 -0.80 -10.86
CA VAL A 89 -0.69 -0.26 -11.69
C VAL A 89 -0.53 1.24 -11.45
N ASP A 90 0.70 1.71 -11.31
CA ASP A 90 1.04 3.14 -11.17
C ASP A 90 1.06 3.82 -12.55
N VAL A 91 -0.13 4.05 -13.08
CA VAL A 91 -0.33 4.59 -14.44
C VAL A 91 0.16 6.03 -14.61
N ASP A 92 0.38 6.75 -13.52
CA ASP A 92 0.80 8.15 -13.57
C ASP A 92 2.30 8.30 -13.87
N ASN A 93 3.08 7.27 -13.57
CA ASN A 93 4.49 7.17 -13.91
C ASN A 93 4.74 6.76 -15.38
N TYR A 94 3.70 6.36 -16.11
CA TYR A 94 3.80 5.91 -17.50
C TYR A 94 2.82 6.67 -18.40
N PRO A 95 3.09 7.93 -18.73
CA PRO A 95 2.20 8.75 -19.59
C PRO A 95 2.02 8.18 -20.99
N GLU A 96 2.96 7.35 -21.46
CA GLU A 96 2.94 6.71 -22.78
C GLU A 96 2.00 5.51 -22.86
N LEU A 97 1.35 5.12 -21.75
CA LEU A 97 0.31 4.07 -21.73
C LEU A 97 -0.87 4.40 -22.64
N LEU A 98 -1.20 5.69 -22.82
CA LEU A 98 -2.18 6.11 -23.80
C LEU A 98 -1.45 6.49 -25.09
N PRO A 99 -1.78 5.85 -26.23
CA PRO A 99 -1.22 6.27 -27.50
C PRO A 99 -1.59 7.73 -27.78
N PRO A 100 -0.70 8.53 -28.40
CA PRO A 100 -1.03 9.89 -28.80
C PRO A 100 -2.26 9.83 -29.71
N ALA A 101 -3.28 10.68 -29.44
CA ALA A 101 -4.52 10.74 -30.20
C ALA A 101 -4.19 10.90 -31.71
N LYS A 102 -4.26 9.80 -32.44
CA LYS A 102 -4.20 9.84 -33.90
C LYS A 102 -5.61 10.13 -34.40
N ASN A 103 -5.75 11.24 -35.13
CA ASN A 103 -6.96 11.55 -35.92
C ASN A 103 -7.18 10.42 -36.94
N THR A 104 -7.85 9.36 -36.53
CA THR A 104 -8.21 8.28 -37.43
C THR A 104 -9.72 8.06 -37.30
N GLU A 105 -10.42 8.22 -38.38
CA GLU A 105 -11.88 8.12 -38.54
C GLU A 105 -12.45 6.70 -38.33
N GLN A 106 -11.83 5.87 -37.50
CA GLN A 106 -12.30 4.51 -37.19
C GLN A 106 -12.52 4.34 -35.70
N GLY A 107 -13.76 4.58 -35.28
CA GLY A 107 -14.38 4.06 -34.05
C GLY A 107 -13.81 4.60 -32.73
N GLU A 108 -14.63 5.34 -32.01
CA GLU A 108 -14.35 5.95 -30.68
C GLU A 108 -13.84 4.96 -29.58
N GLN A 109 -13.81 3.65 -29.84
CA GLN A 109 -13.37 2.64 -28.86
C GLN A 109 -11.86 2.29 -28.94
N ALA A 110 -11.20 2.47 -30.09
CA ALA A 110 -9.78 2.12 -30.26
C ALA A 110 -8.83 3.11 -29.55
N ASP A 111 -9.26 4.35 -29.31
CA ASP A 111 -8.45 5.39 -28.68
C ASP A 111 -8.35 5.26 -27.14
N GLN A 112 -9.09 4.34 -26.53
CA GLN A 112 -9.10 4.13 -25.07
C GLN A 112 -8.29 2.95 -24.59
N CYS A 113 -7.77 2.11 -25.48
CA CYS A 113 -6.98 0.95 -25.11
C CYS A 113 -5.56 1.35 -24.74
N VAL A 114 -5.07 0.86 -23.62
CA VAL A 114 -3.70 1.13 -23.17
C VAL A 114 -2.69 0.32 -23.98
N ASN A 115 -1.52 0.90 -24.16
CA ASN A 115 -0.36 0.20 -24.70
C ASN A 115 0.52 -0.32 -23.55
N LEU A 116 0.38 -1.59 -23.19
CA LEU A 116 1.17 -2.22 -22.13
C LEU A 116 2.68 -2.19 -22.40
N ALA A 117 3.11 -2.12 -23.67
CA ALA A 117 4.53 -2.02 -24.03
C ALA A 117 5.20 -0.71 -23.54
N ALA A 118 4.43 0.30 -23.11
CA ALA A 118 4.94 1.49 -22.46
C ALA A 118 5.54 1.20 -21.07
N ILE A 119 5.14 0.09 -20.43
CA ILE A 119 5.76 -0.39 -19.20
C ILE A 119 6.84 -1.41 -19.60
N PRO A 120 8.12 -1.12 -19.35
CA PRO A 120 9.21 -2.04 -19.71
C PRO A 120 8.99 -3.43 -19.10
N GLN A 121 9.08 -4.46 -19.93
CA GLN A 121 8.89 -5.89 -19.57
C GLN A 121 7.48 -6.27 -19.11
N ALA A 122 6.49 -5.39 -19.21
CA ALA A 122 5.11 -5.80 -19.04
C ALA A 122 4.65 -6.65 -20.23
N SER A 123 3.84 -7.64 -19.95
CA SER A 123 3.24 -8.51 -20.95
C SER A 123 1.84 -8.94 -20.53
N GLU A 124 1.04 -9.33 -21.49
CA GLU A 124 -0.24 -9.98 -21.26
C GLU A 124 -0.26 -11.35 -21.92
N GLU A 125 -0.94 -12.30 -21.31
CA GLU A 125 -1.17 -13.63 -21.83
C GLU A 125 -2.65 -13.96 -21.69
N PHE A 126 -3.31 -14.25 -22.81
CA PHE A 126 -4.71 -14.63 -22.82
C PHE A 126 -4.86 -16.13 -23.07
N GLU A 127 -5.28 -16.84 -22.03
CA GLU A 127 -5.63 -18.26 -22.10
C GLU A 127 -7.09 -18.42 -22.53
N PHE A 128 -7.33 -18.56 -23.81
CA PHE A 128 -8.68 -18.61 -24.38
C PHE A 128 -9.56 -19.71 -23.81
N TYR A 129 -9.02 -20.91 -23.57
CA TYR A 129 -9.79 -22.07 -23.09
C TYR A 129 -10.26 -21.93 -21.65
N THR A 130 -9.52 -21.20 -20.84
CA THR A 130 -9.84 -20.93 -19.42
C THR A 130 -10.48 -19.57 -19.23
N MET A 131 -10.58 -18.75 -20.29
CA MET A 131 -11.03 -17.35 -20.26
C MET A 131 -10.24 -16.53 -19.21
N ARG A 132 -8.94 -16.77 -19.15
CA ARG A 132 -8.04 -16.16 -18.19
C ARG A 132 -7.09 -15.19 -18.89
N LEU A 133 -7.10 -13.93 -18.44
CA LEU A 133 -6.17 -12.90 -18.89
C LEU A 133 -5.15 -12.65 -17.77
N VAL A 134 -3.90 -13.01 -18.01
CA VAL A 134 -2.80 -12.81 -17.07
C VAL A 134 -2.01 -11.57 -17.48
N LEU A 135 -1.95 -10.59 -16.59
CA LEU A 135 -1.14 -9.39 -16.73
C LEU A 135 0.15 -9.57 -15.92
N ASN A 136 1.26 -9.68 -16.62
CA ASN A 136 2.59 -9.72 -16.00
C ASN A 136 3.14 -8.30 -15.96
N ILE A 137 2.93 -7.61 -14.85
CA ILE A 137 3.42 -6.23 -14.62
C ILE A 137 4.60 -6.29 -13.64
N PRO A 138 5.76 -5.71 -14.00
CA PRO A 138 6.89 -5.65 -13.07
C PRO A 138 6.53 -4.92 -11.80
N GLN A 139 7.04 -5.40 -10.65
CA GLN A 139 6.70 -4.88 -9.32
C GLN A 139 6.99 -3.37 -9.18
N VAL A 140 8.01 -2.86 -9.88
CA VAL A 140 8.35 -1.43 -9.90
C VAL A 140 7.25 -0.54 -10.49
N ALA A 141 6.36 -1.12 -11.30
CA ALA A 141 5.23 -0.42 -11.91
C ALA A 141 3.92 -0.60 -11.14
N LEU A 142 3.95 -1.27 -9.99
CA LEU A 142 2.78 -1.45 -9.13
C LEU A 142 2.80 -0.46 -7.98
N ARG A 143 1.61 0.03 -7.62
CA ARG A 143 1.44 0.83 -6.40
C ARG A 143 1.61 -0.02 -5.15
N PRO A 144 2.06 0.57 -4.03
CA PRO A 144 2.05 -0.12 -2.74
C PRO A 144 0.64 -0.64 -2.40
N LYS A 145 0.55 -1.88 -1.92
CA LYS A 145 -0.76 -2.53 -1.61
C LYS A 145 -1.55 -1.83 -0.51
N ASP A 146 -0.90 -1.05 0.36
CA ASP A 146 -1.51 -0.32 1.48
C ASP A 146 -1.88 1.14 1.12
N GLU A 147 -1.72 1.57 -0.13
CA GLU A 147 -2.16 2.88 -0.57
C GLU A 147 -3.66 2.88 -0.88
N ILE A 148 -4.44 3.39 0.08
CA ILE A 148 -5.90 3.51 -0.06
C ILE A 148 -6.25 4.94 -0.50
N PRO A 149 -6.99 5.13 -1.60
CA PRO A 149 -7.48 6.45 -2.03
C PRO A 149 -8.26 7.17 -0.92
N ILE A 150 -8.05 8.48 -0.79
CA ILE A 150 -8.65 9.31 0.27
C ILE A 150 -10.19 9.25 0.24
N GLU A 151 -10.78 9.07 -0.93
CA GLU A 151 -12.23 8.97 -1.14
C GLU A 151 -12.85 7.74 -0.45
N ARG A 152 -12.04 6.74 -0.15
CA ARG A 152 -12.44 5.52 0.57
C ARG A 152 -12.22 5.59 2.07
N TRP A 153 -11.66 6.71 2.57
CA TRP A 153 -11.44 6.89 4.00
C TRP A 153 -12.76 7.26 4.68
N ASP A 154 -13.03 6.62 5.80
CA ASP A 154 -14.25 6.77 6.58
C ASP A 154 -13.93 7.36 7.96
N ASP A 155 -14.68 8.37 8.36
CA ASP A 155 -14.61 8.93 9.71
C ASP A 155 -15.22 8.00 10.78
N GLY A 156 -15.87 6.91 10.38
CA GLY A 156 -16.54 5.97 11.27
C GLY A 156 -17.83 6.54 11.86
N ILE A 157 -18.37 5.85 12.86
CA ILE A 157 -19.65 6.17 13.46
C ILE A 157 -19.55 7.11 14.66
N THR A 158 -20.63 7.84 14.95
CA THR A 158 -20.78 8.54 16.23
C THR A 158 -20.90 7.50 17.35
N ALA A 159 -19.99 7.59 18.33
CA ALA A 159 -19.91 6.62 19.41
C ALA A 159 -19.41 7.24 20.71
N PHE A 160 -19.87 6.72 21.82
CA PHE A 160 -19.27 6.89 23.14
C PHE A 160 -18.43 5.67 23.49
N LEU A 161 -17.23 5.89 23.97
CA LEU A 161 -16.26 4.89 24.38
C LEU A 161 -15.85 5.13 25.81
N LEU A 162 -15.76 4.07 26.62
CA LEU A 162 -15.24 4.15 27.97
C LEU A 162 -14.34 2.95 28.25
N ASN A 163 -13.05 3.20 28.38
CA ASN A 163 -12.10 2.25 28.95
C ASN A 163 -11.85 2.63 30.41
N TYR A 164 -11.77 1.65 31.29
CA TYR A 164 -11.51 1.89 32.70
C TYR A 164 -10.58 0.83 33.28
N MET A 165 -9.85 1.24 34.31
CA MET A 165 -9.07 0.35 35.16
C MET A 165 -9.33 0.76 36.62
N ALA A 166 -9.62 -0.22 37.45
CA ALA A 166 -9.78 -0.01 38.90
C ALA A 166 -8.87 -0.97 39.66
N ASN A 167 -8.17 -0.45 40.63
CA ASN A 167 -7.28 -1.22 41.48
C ASN A 167 -7.50 -0.82 42.96
N SER A 168 -7.55 -1.82 43.83
CA SER A 168 -7.67 -1.64 45.28
C SER A 168 -6.66 -2.53 45.96
N SER A 169 -5.92 -1.99 46.88
CA SER A 169 -4.97 -2.73 47.69
C SER A 169 -5.11 -2.39 49.17
N GLU A 170 -4.91 -3.38 50.03
CA GLU A 170 -4.87 -3.29 51.46
C GLU A 170 -3.53 -3.82 51.93
N THR A 171 -2.80 -3.02 52.72
CA THR A 171 -1.52 -3.40 53.28
C THR A 171 -1.61 -3.34 54.78
N THR A 172 -1.33 -4.43 55.47
CA THR A 172 -1.28 -4.52 56.93
C THR A 172 0.16 -4.60 57.38
N TYR A 173 0.62 -3.64 58.18
CA TYR A 173 1.99 -3.61 58.74
C TYR A 173 2.08 -4.50 59.95
N ARG A 174 2.90 -5.55 59.89
CA ARG A 174 3.07 -6.55 60.98
C ARG A 174 3.61 -5.96 62.29
N GLN A 175 4.31 -4.83 62.24
CA GLN A 175 4.97 -4.25 63.44
C GLN A 175 3.99 -3.50 64.36
N ASN A 176 2.97 -2.83 63.80
CA ASN A 176 2.05 -2.01 64.55
C ASN A 176 0.56 -2.34 64.32
N GLY A 177 0.28 -3.31 63.42
CA GLY A 177 -1.10 -3.67 63.07
C GLY A 177 -1.81 -2.61 62.24
N GLU A 178 -1.12 -1.57 61.78
CA GLU A 178 -1.70 -0.50 60.97
C GLU A 178 -2.11 -0.99 59.60
N GLN A 179 -3.33 -0.65 59.19
CA GLN A 179 -3.87 -0.99 57.90
C GLN A 179 -3.87 0.23 56.99
N GLN A 180 -3.29 0.11 55.82
CA GLN A 180 -3.30 1.16 54.80
C GLN A 180 -4.10 0.68 53.60
N HIS A 181 -5.18 1.39 53.26
CA HIS A 181 -5.97 1.16 52.08
C HIS A 181 -5.52 2.10 50.97
N SER A 182 -5.45 1.58 49.72
CA SER A 182 -5.15 2.37 48.54
C SER A 182 -6.11 2.00 47.41
N HIS A 183 -6.77 3.01 46.88
CA HIS A 183 -7.71 2.84 45.78
C HIS A 183 -7.26 3.71 44.60
N TYR A 184 -7.32 3.14 43.40
CA TYR A 184 -6.97 3.84 42.16
C TYR A 184 -7.97 3.48 41.09
N ILE A 185 -8.55 4.49 40.44
CA ILE A 185 -9.45 4.35 39.32
C ILE A 185 -8.92 5.22 38.18
N GLN A 186 -8.79 4.64 37.01
CA GLN A 186 -8.43 5.36 35.80
C GLN A 186 -9.53 5.19 34.74
N LEU A 187 -9.95 6.31 34.15
CA LEU A 187 -11.01 6.39 33.16
C LEU A 187 -10.47 7.02 31.88
N TYR A 188 -10.87 6.44 30.75
CA TYR A 188 -10.56 6.94 29.41
C TYR A 188 -11.87 7.13 28.62
N PRO A 189 -12.69 8.13 28.94
CA PRO A 189 -13.87 8.42 28.14
C PRO A 189 -13.47 9.01 26.78
N GLY A 190 -14.24 8.63 25.76
CA GLY A 190 -14.06 9.10 24.40
C GLY A 190 -15.38 9.32 23.68
N PHE A 191 -15.45 10.35 22.86
CA PHE A 191 -16.56 10.62 21.96
C PHE A 191 -16.06 10.73 20.52
N ASN A 192 -16.79 10.09 19.61
CA ASN A 192 -16.64 10.28 18.17
C ASN A 192 -17.89 10.98 17.65
N ILE A 193 -17.71 12.16 17.03
CA ILE A 193 -18.81 12.95 16.46
C ILE A 193 -18.36 13.46 15.09
N GLY A 194 -18.90 12.88 14.01
CA GLY A 194 -18.41 13.14 12.66
C GLY A 194 -16.89 12.92 12.58
N ALA A 195 -16.16 13.85 12.03
CA ALA A 195 -14.70 13.79 11.91
C ALA A 195 -13.92 14.09 13.21
N TRP A 196 -14.60 14.47 14.28
CA TRP A 196 -13.95 14.82 15.55
C TRP A 196 -13.86 13.63 16.49
N ARG A 197 -12.73 13.54 17.18
CA ARG A 197 -12.41 12.54 18.19
C ARG A 197 -12.04 13.26 19.48
N ILE A 198 -12.92 13.24 20.48
CA ILE A 198 -12.67 13.82 21.81
C ILE A 198 -12.16 12.69 22.69
N ARG A 199 -11.06 12.95 23.39
CA ARG A 199 -10.42 11.99 24.29
C ARG A 199 -10.05 12.66 25.59
N ASN A 200 -10.27 11.94 26.70
CA ASN A 200 -9.86 12.35 28.03
C ASN A 200 -9.19 11.18 28.74
N ALA A 201 -8.22 11.49 29.57
CA ALA A 201 -7.68 10.56 30.55
C ALA A 201 -7.76 11.21 31.93
N THR A 202 -8.49 10.61 32.82
CA THR A 202 -8.65 11.07 34.20
C THR A 202 -8.45 9.93 35.17
N SER A 203 -7.88 10.22 36.30
CA SER A 203 -7.67 9.26 37.40
C SER A 203 -8.18 9.78 38.72
N TRP A 204 -8.62 8.87 39.54
CA TRP A 204 -8.95 9.08 40.93
C TRP A 204 -8.06 8.19 41.78
N SER A 205 -7.45 8.78 42.80
CA SER A 205 -6.61 8.03 43.74
C SER A 205 -6.91 8.42 45.17
N GLN A 206 -6.91 7.44 46.05
CA GLN A 206 -7.03 7.58 47.48
C GLN A 206 -5.99 6.71 48.18
N SER A 207 -5.30 7.22 49.18
CA SER A 207 -4.32 6.48 49.97
C SER A 207 -4.53 6.78 51.46
N GLY A 208 -4.73 5.73 52.27
CA GLY A 208 -5.05 5.83 53.69
C GLY A 208 -6.36 6.59 53.93
N ASP A 209 -6.40 7.35 55.00
CA ASP A 209 -7.55 8.17 55.43
C ASP A 209 -7.65 9.52 54.72
N THR A 210 -6.77 9.78 53.75
CA THR A 210 -6.81 11.03 53.00
C THR A 210 -7.95 10.99 51.98
N GLY A 211 -8.64 12.12 51.80
CA GLY A 211 -9.68 12.24 50.77
C GLY A 211 -9.17 11.94 49.38
N GLY A 212 -9.96 11.25 48.57
CA GLY A 212 -9.60 10.94 47.21
C GLY A 212 -9.43 12.17 46.31
N LYS A 213 -8.48 12.15 45.37
CA LYS A 213 -8.17 13.26 44.46
C LYS A 213 -8.41 12.81 43.03
N TRP A 214 -9.10 13.68 42.28
CA TRP A 214 -9.22 13.55 40.82
C TRP A 214 -8.09 14.32 40.16
N GLN A 215 -7.51 13.71 39.12
CA GLN A 215 -6.48 14.32 38.28
C GLN A 215 -6.76 14.01 36.83
N SER A 216 -6.86 15.05 35.98
CA SER A 216 -6.94 14.92 34.55
C SER A 216 -5.56 14.98 33.92
N SER A 217 -5.19 13.96 33.15
CA SER A 217 -3.91 13.93 32.43
C SER A 217 -3.97 14.72 31.15
N TYR A 218 -5.06 14.60 30.40
CA TYR A 218 -5.34 15.37 29.19
C TYR A 218 -6.83 15.36 28.84
N ILE A 219 -7.23 16.38 28.12
CA ILE A 219 -8.51 16.44 27.40
C ILE A 219 -8.31 17.17 26.09
N TYR A 220 -8.51 16.49 24.98
CA TYR A 220 -8.34 17.07 23.65
C TYR A 220 -9.39 16.60 22.67
N ALA A 221 -9.62 17.41 21.65
CA ALA A 221 -10.36 17.07 20.45
C ALA A 221 -9.39 17.03 19.26
N THR A 222 -9.46 15.98 18.45
CA THR A 222 -8.60 15.85 17.28
C THR A 222 -9.43 15.52 16.03
N ARG A 223 -8.94 16.01 14.89
CA ARG A 223 -9.55 15.79 13.56
C ARG A 223 -8.47 15.57 12.51
N GLY A 224 -8.69 14.59 11.63
CA GLY A 224 -7.86 14.36 10.45
C GLY A 224 -8.14 15.40 9.35
N LEU A 225 -7.05 15.90 8.75
CA LEU A 225 -7.07 16.73 7.55
C LEU A 225 -6.51 15.89 6.39
N TYR A 226 -7.34 15.05 5.82
CA TYR A 226 -6.93 13.95 4.93
C TYR A 226 -6.14 14.40 3.71
N ARG A 227 -6.56 15.51 3.05
CA ARG A 227 -5.83 16.06 1.89
C ARG A 227 -4.41 16.52 2.23
N LEU A 228 -4.19 16.96 3.48
CA LEU A 228 -2.88 17.38 3.97
C LEU A 228 -2.13 16.24 4.67
N LYS A 229 -2.74 15.05 4.79
CA LYS A 229 -2.23 13.91 5.56
C LYS A 229 -1.76 14.35 6.97
N SER A 230 -2.57 15.18 7.61
CA SER A 230 -2.25 15.89 8.85
C SER A 230 -3.38 15.78 9.85
N ARG A 231 -3.07 16.11 11.09
CA ARG A 231 -4.02 16.10 12.20
C ARG A 231 -3.98 17.41 12.95
N VAL A 232 -5.16 17.98 13.20
CA VAL A 232 -5.31 19.10 14.14
C VAL A 232 -5.75 18.58 15.49
N THR A 233 -5.15 19.09 16.56
CA THR A 233 -5.46 18.78 17.96
C THR A 233 -5.75 20.07 18.71
N LEU A 234 -6.84 20.10 19.44
CA LEU A 234 -7.30 21.25 20.24
C LEU A 234 -7.47 20.81 21.69
N GLY A 235 -6.97 21.57 22.65
CA GLY A 235 -7.12 21.30 24.08
C GLY A 235 -5.81 20.99 24.77
N GLU A 236 -5.86 20.09 25.76
CA GLU A 236 -4.72 19.68 26.57
C GLU A 236 -4.06 18.45 25.98
N SER A 237 -2.82 18.59 25.53
CA SER A 237 -2.06 17.52 24.89
C SER A 237 -0.55 17.70 25.13
N TYR A 238 0.23 16.92 24.41
CA TYR A 238 1.70 16.93 24.46
C TYR A 238 2.25 17.12 23.05
N THR A 239 3.36 17.87 22.93
CA THR A 239 4.10 17.93 21.68
C THR A 239 4.80 16.61 21.39
N PRO A 240 5.00 16.22 20.10
CA PRO A 240 5.81 15.05 19.76
C PRO A 240 7.24 15.18 20.32
N GLY A 241 7.78 14.06 20.79
CA GLY A 241 9.15 14.00 21.35
C GLY A 241 10.23 13.62 20.33
N ASP A 242 9.98 13.82 19.04
CA ASP A 242 10.85 13.32 17.98
C ASP A 242 12.16 14.13 17.82
N PHE A 243 12.08 15.46 17.97
CA PHE A 243 13.19 16.39 17.79
C PHE A 243 13.56 17.11 19.08
N PHE A 244 12.58 17.41 19.92
CA PHE A 244 12.71 18.07 21.21
C PHE A 244 11.96 17.29 22.26
N ASP A 245 12.26 17.52 23.52
CA ASP A 245 11.51 16.94 24.61
C ASP A 245 10.01 17.27 24.50
N SER A 246 9.16 16.30 24.81
CA SER A 246 7.72 16.46 24.79
C SER A 246 7.28 17.46 25.86
N VAL A 247 6.54 18.48 25.46
CA VAL A 247 6.06 19.55 26.33
C VAL A 247 4.54 19.47 26.48
N PRO A 248 4.00 19.39 27.70
CA PRO A 248 2.57 19.49 27.95
C PRO A 248 2.07 20.92 27.69
N PHE A 249 0.97 21.03 26.98
CA PHE A 249 0.38 22.33 26.63
C PHE A 249 -1.14 22.29 26.62
N THR A 250 -1.75 23.47 26.72
CA THR A 250 -3.18 23.70 26.40
C THR A 250 -3.25 24.69 25.25
N GLY A 251 -3.76 24.25 24.11
CA GLY A 251 -3.78 25.09 22.91
C GLY A 251 -4.18 24.35 21.64
N VAL A 252 -3.53 24.71 20.55
CA VAL A 252 -3.74 24.15 19.21
C VAL A 252 -2.45 23.56 18.70
N MET A 253 -2.54 22.39 18.10
CA MET A 253 -1.42 21.74 17.42
C MET A 253 -1.87 21.23 16.06
N LEU A 254 -1.05 21.46 15.04
CA LEU A 254 -1.19 20.93 13.70
C LEU A 254 0.10 20.20 13.33
N GLY A 255 0.00 18.93 13.00
CA GLY A 255 1.17 18.15 12.59
C GLY A 255 0.82 17.14 11.51
N ASP A 256 1.83 16.65 10.83
CA ASP A 256 1.66 15.51 9.93
C ASP A 256 1.26 14.26 10.71
N ASP A 257 0.46 13.40 10.07
CA ASP A 257 0.04 12.14 10.66
C ASP A 257 0.59 10.97 9.84
N ALA A 258 1.62 10.33 10.38
CA ALA A 258 2.24 9.19 9.73
C ALA A 258 1.27 8.03 9.46
N ASN A 259 0.18 7.90 10.25
CA ASN A 259 -0.83 6.86 10.02
C ASN A 259 -1.68 7.09 8.77
N MET A 260 -1.67 8.30 8.23
CA MET A 260 -2.34 8.65 6.96
C MET A 260 -1.46 8.38 5.73
N LEU A 261 -0.29 7.82 5.92
CA LEU A 261 0.64 7.50 4.86
C LEU A 261 0.73 5.99 4.65
N PRO A 262 0.95 5.54 3.42
CA PRO A 262 1.33 4.17 3.14
C PRO A 262 2.60 3.80 3.93
N SER A 263 2.75 2.51 4.24
CA SER A 263 3.87 2.01 5.05
C SER A 263 5.23 2.40 4.45
N ASN A 264 5.35 2.34 3.13
CA ASN A 264 6.56 2.70 2.40
C ASN A 264 6.93 4.20 2.48
N GLN A 265 6.01 5.07 2.91
CA GLN A 265 6.24 6.52 3.09
C GLN A 265 6.30 6.92 4.56
N ARG A 266 5.88 6.03 5.47
CA ARG A 266 5.77 6.31 6.90
C ARG A 266 7.12 6.39 7.59
N ASP A 267 7.89 5.32 7.43
CA ASP A 267 9.16 5.13 8.13
C ASP A 267 10.31 5.01 7.14
N PHE A 268 11.54 5.15 7.60
CA PHE A 268 12.70 4.86 6.80
C PHE A 268 12.83 3.34 6.64
N MET A 269 12.18 2.80 5.62
CA MET A 269 12.25 1.38 5.29
C MET A 269 13.35 1.14 4.26
N PRO A 270 14.03 0.00 4.31
CA PRO A 270 14.99 -0.36 3.30
C PRO A 270 14.30 -0.56 1.95
N VAL A 271 14.99 -0.24 0.89
CA VAL A 271 14.55 -0.51 -0.47
C VAL A 271 15.40 -1.63 -1.03
N VAL A 272 14.78 -2.76 -1.34
CA VAL A 272 15.44 -3.87 -2.02
C VAL A 272 15.09 -3.84 -3.49
N ARG A 273 16.11 -3.68 -4.33
CA ARG A 273 15.98 -3.67 -5.79
C ARG A 273 16.70 -4.87 -6.38
N GLY A 274 16.09 -5.47 -7.40
CA GLY A 274 16.65 -6.60 -8.11
C GLY A 274 15.99 -6.80 -9.46
N ILE A 275 16.42 -7.85 -10.16
CA ILE A 275 15.85 -8.26 -11.44
C ILE A 275 15.51 -9.75 -11.33
N ALA A 276 14.25 -10.10 -11.55
CA ALA A 276 13.81 -11.46 -11.72
C ALA A 276 13.82 -11.82 -13.22
N ARG A 277 14.43 -12.93 -13.59
CA ARG A 277 14.50 -13.40 -14.99
C ARG A 277 13.23 -14.16 -15.41
N SER A 278 12.57 -14.76 -14.44
CA SER A 278 11.29 -15.44 -14.55
C SER A 278 10.43 -15.02 -13.38
N GLN A 279 9.19 -15.50 -13.29
CA GLN A 279 8.43 -15.38 -12.04
C GLN A 279 9.28 -15.95 -10.91
N ALA A 280 9.45 -15.18 -9.84
CA ALA A 280 10.37 -15.55 -8.76
C ALA A 280 9.76 -15.25 -7.38
N ARG A 281 10.09 -16.09 -6.41
CA ARG A 281 9.85 -15.79 -5.01
C ARG A 281 11.05 -15.04 -4.45
N VAL A 282 10.82 -13.86 -3.90
CA VAL A 282 11.85 -13.07 -3.22
C VAL A 282 11.66 -13.23 -1.71
N GLU A 283 12.67 -13.71 -1.03
CA GLU A 283 12.72 -13.81 0.43
C GLU A 283 13.78 -12.85 0.96
N VAL A 284 13.41 -12.08 1.99
CA VAL A 284 14.34 -11.17 2.68
C VAL A 284 14.47 -11.61 4.13
N ARG A 285 15.71 -11.81 4.57
CA ARG A 285 16.04 -12.22 5.93
C ARG A 285 16.92 -11.18 6.60
N GLN A 286 16.65 -10.91 7.86
CA GLN A 286 17.49 -10.07 8.72
C GLN A 286 17.91 -10.88 9.94
N ASN A 287 19.20 -10.90 10.23
CA ASN A 287 19.76 -11.70 11.35
C ASN A 287 19.31 -13.19 11.34
N GLY A 288 19.12 -13.76 10.14
CA GLY A 288 18.66 -15.14 9.96
C GLY A 288 17.13 -15.32 9.96
N TYR A 289 16.36 -14.36 10.42
CA TYR A 289 14.89 -14.42 10.46
C TYR A 289 14.29 -13.93 9.15
N LEU A 290 13.29 -14.66 8.63
CA LEU A 290 12.50 -14.22 7.48
C LEU A 290 11.62 -13.03 7.88
N ILE A 291 11.86 -11.86 7.29
CA ILE A 291 11.08 -10.63 7.56
C ILE A 291 10.09 -10.33 6.44
N TYR A 292 10.34 -10.80 5.23
CA TYR A 292 9.49 -10.53 4.08
C TYR A 292 9.59 -11.64 3.04
N SER A 293 8.47 -11.98 2.40
CA SER A 293 8.41 -12.91 1.26
C SER A 293 7.31 -12.49 0.31
N THR A 294 7.63 -12.39 -0.97
CA THR A 294 6.66 -12.07 -2.02
C THR A 294 7.01 -12.77 -3.33
N VAL A 295 6.03 -12.86 -4.22
CA VAL A 295 6.25 -13.32 -5.59
C VAL A 295 6.30 -12.10 -6.50
N VAL A 296 7.30 -12.06 -7.37
CA VAL A 296 7.49 -10.99 -8.35
C VAL A 296 7.41 -11.54 -9.77
N SER A 297 6.84 -10.76 -10.68
CA SER A 297 6.83 -11.05 -12.11
C SER A 297 8.22 -10.89 -12.72
N PRO A 298 8.50 -11.46 -13.90
CA PRO A 298 9.73 -11.22 -14.63
C PRO A 298 9.97 -9.73 -14.81
N GLY A 299 11.21 -9.29 -14.60
CA GLY A 299 11.59 -7.90 -14.75
C GLY A 299 12.20 -7.29 -13.49
N PRO A 300 12.42 -5.95 -13.49
CA PRO A 300 12.89 -5.23 -12.33
C PRO A 300 11.83 -5.21 -11.23
N PHE A 301 12.26 -5.43 -10.00
CA PHE A 301 11.42 -5.31 -8.81
C PHE A 301 12.02 -4.33 -7.81
N GLU A 302 11.12 -3.64 -7.09
CA GLU A 302 11.45 -2.77 -5.98
C GLU A 302 10.52 -3.07 -4.79
N LEU A 303 11.09 -3.58 -3.71
CA LEU A 303 10.36 -3.88 -2.48
C LEU A 303 10.57 -2.74 -1.50
N THR A 304 9.49 -2.08 -1.11
CA THR A 304 9.50 -0.86 -0.29
C THR A 304 8.62 -0.97 0.96
N ASP A 305 7.89 -2.07 1.10
CA ASP A 305 6.86 -2.30 2.10
C ASP A 305 7.25 -3.31 3.18
N MET A 306 8.54 -3.63 3.29
CA MET A 306 9.01 -4.56 4.31
C MET A 306 9.34 -3.83 5.61
N LEU A 307 8.92 -4.41 6.73
CA LEU A 307 9.21 -3.96 8.08
C LEU A 307 10.41 -4.72 8.63
N PRO A 308 11.58 -4.07 8.77
CA PRO A 308 12.72 -4.71 9.42
C PRO A 308 12.40 -5.00 10.88
N SER A 309 12.90 -6.12 11.39
CA SER A 309 12.73 -6.47 12.80
C SER A 309 13.67 -5.68 13.73
N HIS A 310 14.72 -5.09 13.18
CA HIS A 310 15.71 -4.30 13.93
C HIS A 310 16.14 -3.09 13.11
N SER A 311 16.58 -2.03 13.80
CA SER A 311 17.10 -0.79 13.16
C SER A 311 18.47 -0.96 12.51
N GLU A 312 19.15 -2.06 12.78
CA GLU A 312 20.48 -2.38 12.28
C GLU A 312 20.55 -3.85 11.85
N GLY A 313 21.39 -4.14 10.87
CA GLY A 313 21.68 -5.48 10.38
C GLY A 313 21.36 -5.66 8.90
N ASP A 314 22.27 -6.31 8.19
CA ASP A 314 22.18 -6.54 6.76
C ASP A 314 20.96 -7.37 6.38
N LEU A 315 20.36 -7.02 5.26
CA LEU A 315 19.25 -7.75 4.67
C LEU A 315 19.80 -8.75 3.64
N HIS A 316 19.63 -10.02 3.90
CA HIS A 316 19.98 -11.08 2.98
C HIS A 316 18.79 -11.40 2.09
N VAL A 317 18.93 -11.08 0.80
CA VAL A 317 17.90 -11.27 -0.20
C VAL A 317 18.17 -12.53 -1.00
N THR A 318 17.17 -13.39 -1.09
CA THR A 318 17.20 -14.61 -1.90
C THR A 318 16.09 -14.55 -2.94
N VAL A 319 16.43 -14.61 -4.21
CA VAL A 319 15.50 -14.67 -5.34
C VAL A 319 15.49 -16.11 -5.84
N LEU A 320 14.36 -16.79 -5.69
CA LEU A 320 14.13 -18.16 -6.19
C LEU A 320 13.30 -18.08 -7.47
N GLU A 321 13.95 -18.31 -8.58
CA GLU A 321 13.35 -18.33 -9.90
C GLU A 321 12.48 -19.57 -10.13
N SER A 322 11.45 -19.47 -10.97
CA SER A 322 10.58 -20.62 -11.32
C SER A 322 11.31 -21.80 -11.95
N ASN A 323 12.47 -21.56 -12.59
CA ASN A 323 13.34 -22.59 -13.17
C ASN A 323 14.28 -23.24 -12.14
N GLY A 324 14.17 -22.89 -10.84
CA GLY A 324 15.02 -23.41 -9.75
C GLY A 324 16.33 -22.67 -9.57
N ALA A 325 16.66 -21.70 -10.40
CA ALA A 325 17.86 -20.87 -10.20
C ALA A 325 17.68 -19.97 -8.97
N THR A 326 18.76 -19.79 -8.21
CA THR A 326 18.75 -18.96 -7.00
C THR A 326 19.79 -17.86 -7.14
N GLN A 327 19.37 -16.61 -6.89
CA GLN A 327 20.27 -15.46 -6.77
C GLN A 327 20.26 -14.99 -5.32
N GLN A 328 21.41 -14.62 -4.79
CA GLN A 328 21.54 -14.08 -3.44
C GLN A 328 22.38 -12.81 -3.46
N PHE A 329 21.95 -11.82 -2.70
CA PHE A 329 22.71 -10.60 -2.47
C PHE A 329 22.36 -10.00 -1.12
N THR A 330 23.19 -9.09 -0.65
CA THR A 330 23.04 -8.43 0.64
C THR A 330 22.81 -6.94 0.45
N VAL A 331 21.84 -6.39 1.17
CA VAL A 331 21.56 -4.95 1.22
C VAL A 331 21.93 -4.46 2.62
N PRO A 332 22.96 -3.63 2.77
CA PRO A 332 23.30 -3.03 4.05
C PRO A 332 22.14 -2.17 4.56
N TYR A 333 21.80 -2.34 5.85
CA TYR A 333 20.71 -1.61 6.45
C TYR A 333 21.08 -1.09 7.83
N THR A 334 21.04 0.23 7.98
CA THR A 334 21.18 0.94 9.24
C THR A 334 20.30 2.18 9.20
N VAL A 335 19.46 2.39 10.20
CA VAL A 335 18.56 3.55 10.28
C VAL A 335 19.02 4.48 11.37
N PRO A 336 19.38 5.73 11.05
CA PRO A 336 19.54 6.78 12.04
C PRO A 336 18.21 7.05 12.78
N ALA A 337 18.28 7.48 14.04
CA ALA A 337 17.09 7.74 14.86
C ALA A 337 16.12 8.75 14.22
N ILE A 338 16.62 9.65 13.38
CA ILE A 338 15.83 10.63 12.62
C ILE A 338 16.22 10.51 11.16
N ALA A 339 15.56 9.62 10.43
CA ALA A 339 15.75 9.45 8.99
C ALA A 339 14.42 9.58 8.26
N LEU A 340 14.36 10.48 7.27
CA LEU A 340 13.22 10.65 6.40
C LEU A 340 13.58 10.25 4.98
N ARG A 341 12.64 9.59 4.28
CA ARG A 341 12.80 9.30 2.86
C ARG A 341 12.81 10.57 2.03
N LYS A 342 13.46 10.51 0.87
CA LYS A 342 13.44 11.59 -0.12
C LYS A 342 12.02 12.07 -0.39
N GLY A 343 11.80 13.40 -0.30
CA GLY A 343 10.51 14.03 -0.55
C GLY A 343 9.53 13.98 0.64
N ARG A 344 9.85 13.27 1.72
CA ARG A 344 9.03 13.23 2.93
C ARG A 344 9.17 14.51 3.70
N LEU A 345 8.04 15.20 3.95
CA LEU A 345 7.95 16.34 4.86
C LEU A 345 7.31 15.87 6.17
N ARG A 346 7.95 16.16 7.28
CA ARG A 346 7.43 15.98 8.63
C ARG A 346 7.39 17.34 9.32
N TYR A 347 6.28 17.68 9.92
CA TYR A 347 6.15 18.97 10.59
C TYR A 347 5.19 18.90 11.76
N ASN A 348 5.44 19.76 12.76
CA ASN A 348 4.53 19.98 13.86
C ASN A 348 4.57 21.47 14.26
N LEU A 349 3.40 22.08 14.32
CA LEU A 349 3.19 23.47 14.70
C LEU A 349 2.28 23.50 15.92
N MET A 350 2.72 24.08 17.01
CA MET A 350 1.95 24.20 18.25
C MET A 350 1.95 25.64 18.73
N ALA A 351 0.81 26.10 19.18
CA ALA A 351 0.64 27.38 19.88
C ALA A 351 -0.33 27.21 21.03
N GLY A 352 0.03 27.71 22.19
CA GLY A 352 -0.79 27.56 23.38
C GLY A 352 -0.11 28.09 24.63
N ARG A 353 -0.45 27.49 25.77
CA ARG A 353 0.16 27.77 27.08
C ARG A 353 0.80 26.50 27.62
N TYR A 354 1.95 26.63 28.21
CA TYR A 354 2.60 25.57 28.97
C TYR A 354 1.68 25.10 30.10
N ARG A 355 1.54 23.81 30.27
CA ARG A 355 0.71 23.17 31.30
C ARG A 355 1.60 22.42 32.28
N PRO A 356 2.02 23.05 33.40
CA PRO A 356 2.83 22.38 34.37
C PRO A 356 2.04 21.25 35.07
N ALA A 357 2.75 20.22 35.52
CA ALA A 357 2.15 19.16 36.33
C ALA A 357 1.78 19.66 37.74
N ASN A 358 2.44 20.71 38.22
CA ASN A 358 2.18 21.36 39.50
C ASN A 358 1.37 22.64 39.28
N VAL A 359 0.25 22.78 39.99
CA VAL A 359 -0.66 23.93 39.92
C VAL A 359 -0.07 25.26 40.39
N ASP A 360 1.05 25.22 41.16
CA ASP A 360 1.72 26.41 41.68
C ASP A 360 2.65 27.09 40.65
N VAL A 361 2.83 26.51 39.48
CA VAL A 361 3.68 27.07 38.41
C VAL A 361 2.83 27.88 37.45
N GLU A 362 3.29 29.10 37.13
CA GLU A 362 2.58 29.96 36.16
C GLU A 362 2.50 29.35 34.76
N THR A 363 1.33 29.49 34.18
CA THR A 363 1.11 29.08 32.77
C THR A 363 1.67 30.14 31.82
N THR A 364 2.74 29.82 31.11
CA THR A 364 3.41 30.73 30.17
C THR A 364 2.97 30.46 28.75
N PRO A 365 2.74 31.50 27.92
CA PRO A 365 2.53 31.31 26.49
C PRO A 365 3.72 30.60 25.83
N ILE A 366 3.46 29.62 24.98
CA ILE A 366 4.49 28.86 24.30
C ILE A 366 4.05 28.60 22.84
N ALA A 367 5.00 28.66 21.94
CA ALA A 367 4.85 28.23 20.57
C ALA A 367 6.05 27.35 20.16
N GLN A 368 5.80 26.30 19.45
CA GLN A 368 6.83 25.39 18.93
C GLN A 368 6.55 25.10 17.47
N ALA A 369 7.58 25.14 16.65
CA ALA A 369 7.54 24.71 15.27
C ALA A 369 8.71 23.76 15.00
N THR A 370 8.39 22.59 14.47
CA THR A 370 9.38 21.62 14.00
C THR A 370 9.08 21.29 12.56
N VAL A 371 10.11 21.26 11.73
CA VAL A 371 10.02 20.90 10.32
C VAL A 371 11.22 20.05 9.97
N ALA A 372 11.00 18.90 9.35
CA ALA A 372 12.05 18.05 8.83
C ALA A 372 11.72 17.61 7.40
N TYR A 373 12.72 17.54 6.55
CA TYR A 373 12.56 17.17 5.14
C TYR A 373 13.64 16.18 4.68
N GLY A 374 13.19 15.13 4.00
CA GLY A 374 14.08 14.13 3.41
C GLY A 374 14.60 14.57 2.04
N LEU A 375 15.88 14.80 1.96
CA LEU A 375 16.62 15.15 0.74
C LEU A 375 17.09 13.88 -0.01
N PRO A 376 17.54 14.03 -1.30
CA PRO A 376 18.30 12.99 -1.99
C PRO A 376 19.53 12.56 -1.17
N TRP A 377 20.07 11.37 -1.50
CA TRP A 377 21.25 10.77 -0.86
C TRP A 377 21.07 10.42 0.64
N ASN A 378 19.81 10.12 1.03
CA ASN A 378 19.45 9.76 2.43
C ASN A 378 19.83 10.85 3.46
N LEU A 379 19.81 12.11 3.05
CA LEU A 379 19.98 13.25 3.94
C LEU A 379 18.62 13.69 4.50
N THR A 380 18.60 14.01 5.80
CA THR A 380 17.46 14.64 6.45
C THR A 380 17.90 15.96 7.03
N VAL A 381 17.16 17.03 6.76
CA VAL A 381 17.36 18.36 7.36
C VAL A 381 16.19 18.66 8.29
N PHE A 382 16.44 19.27 9.43
CA PHE A 382 15.44 19.70 10.40
C PHE A 382 15.86 20.98 11.10
#